data_cc510161b0fd47e6e8de1fffe4459932
#
_entry.id   cc510161b0fd47e6e8de1fffe4459932
#
_cell.length_a   1.000
_cell.length_b   1.000
_cell.length_c   1.000
_cell.angle_alpha   90.00
_cell.angle_beta   90.00
_cell.angle_gamma   90.00
#
_symmetry.space_group_name_H-M   'P 1'
#
loop_
_entity.id
_entity.type
_entity.pdbx_description
1 polymer ?
#
loop_
_entity_poly.entity_id
_entity_poly.type
_entity_poly.pdbx_seq_one_letter_code
_entity_poly.pdbx_strand_id
1 'polypeptide(L)'
;MSTDTSAKATPGRTAYLVLGMHRSGTSAATQMLALAGARLPSNLMPGDEHNAKGYFEPWKIALFNDQRLRAGGGAWDDVFAFPHRPLPRKAEREWLNRAAAVFAEEYGEAAYPLLKDPRATVLLPFWRTALADLGVAARCVISVRHPLAVAGSLSRRNGFAVEKSLLLWSAYMLAAEAYTRDLPRAFVAYDALLSDWRAELARMEAAHGAGLPPVGARAAKAIDRFLTTDLRHNTGEAGMTAYGWAGALTQGVYDWFADAAADRPADPTVLDAAGRALARRQEEVGVLVSPVARDLDAARAEILDLKQRRAFEHDQELAAVTALVDSILAEG
;
A
#
# COMPACT_ATOMS: atom_id res chain seq x y z
N MET A 1 14.98 -17.17 51.74
CA MET A 1 13.78 -17.15 50.84
C MET A 1 13.92 -15.94 49.92
N SER A 2 14.50 -16.17 48.76
CA SER A 2 14.59 -15.15 47.71
C SER A 2 13.38 -15.27 46.82
N THR A 3 12.54 -14.26 46.83
CA THR A 3 11.43 -14.13 45.88
C THR A 3 11.95 -13.61 44.55
N ASP A 4 12.14 -14.52 43.62
CA ASP A 4 12.43 -14.23 42.23
C ASP A 4 11.16 -13.67 41.56
N THR A 5 11.03 -12.34 41.54
CA THR A 5 10.02 -11.62 40.82
C THR A 5 10.55 -11.37 39.39
N SER A 6 10.61 -12.41 38.60
CA SER A 6 10.75 -12.28 37.15
C SER A 6 9.55 -11.49 36.62
N ALA A 7 9.70 -10.18 36.49
CA ALA A 7 8.75 -9.34 35.77
C ALA A 7 8.64 -9.87 34.33
N LYS A 8 7.52 -10.54 33.98
CA LYS A 8 7.18 -10.86 32.59
C LYS A 8 7.25 -9.56 31.79
N ALA A 9 8.30 -9.42 31.00
CA ALA A 9 8.38 -8.32 30.03
C ALA A 9 7.09 -8.34 29.18
N THR A 10 6.33 -7.27 29.23
CA THR A 10 5.15 -7.10 28.37
C THR A 10 5.64 -7.29 26.92
N PRO A 11 5.02 -8.19 26.12
CA PRO A 11 5.44 -8.35 24.74
C PRO A 11 5.39 -6.99 24.06
N GLY A 12 6.52 -6.52 23.51
CA GLY A 12 6.58 -5.25 22.81
C GLY A 12 5.58 -5.24 21.67
N ARG A 13 4.94 -4.10 21.40
CA ARG A 13 4.04 -3.90 20.25
C ARG A 13 4.78 -4.17 18.95
N THR A 14 4.16 -4.90 18.04
CA THR A 14 4.75 -5.24 16.75
C THR A 14 3.77 -4.95 15.62
N ALA A 15 4.08 -3.94 14.80
CA ALA A 15 3.27 -3.60 13.63
C ALA A 15 3.58 -4.55 12.46
N TYR A 16 2.52 -5.05 11.82
CA TYR A 16 2.60 -5.68 10.51
C TYR A 16 2.41 -4.63 9.43
N LEU A 17 3.42 -4.47 8.57
CA LEU A 17 3.41 -3.52 7.46
C LEU A 17 3.20 -4.27 6.16
N VAL A 18 2.03 -4.11 5.54
CA VAL A 18 1.75 -4.71 4.24
C VAL A 18 2.17 -3.73 3.15
N LEU A 19 3.25 -4.07 2.46
CA LEU A 19 3.96 -3.26 1.50
C LEU A 19 3.76 -3.78 0.06
N GLY A 20 4.07 -2.94 -0.90
CA GLY A 20 4.01 -3.22 -2.33
C GLY A 20 3.24 -2.15 -3.11
N MET A 21 3.19 -2.29 -4.43
CA MET A 21 2.46 -1.37 -5.29
C MET A 21 0.94 -1.51 -5.13
N HIS A 22 0.20 -0.45 -5.36
CA HIS A 22 -1.26 -0.51 -5.52
C HIS A 22 -1.65 -1.65 -6.48
N ARG A 23 -2.73 -2.35 -6.20
CA ARG A 23 -3.27 -3.46 -7.01
C ARG A 23 -2.41 -4.74 -7.02
N SER A 24 -1.38 -4.84 -6.17
CA SER A 24 -0.53 -6.03 -6.04
C SER A 24 -1.06 -7.11 -5.08
N GLY A 25 -2.33 -7.04 -4.68
CA GLY A 25 -2.90 -8.02 -3.75
C GLY A 25 -2.71 -7.67 -2.27
N THR A 26 -2.24 -6.45 -1.97
CA THR A 26 -2.04 -5.98 -0.59
C THR A 26 -3.31 -6.06 0.26
N SER A 27 -4.51 -5.81 -0.31
CA SER A 27 -5.79 -5.97 0.41
C SER A 27 -6.07 -7.44 0.80
N ALA A 28 -5.70 -8.40 -0.05
CA ALA A 28 -5.87 -9.83 0.24
C ALA A 28 -4.98 -10.26 1.41
N ALA A 29 -3.69 -9.90 1.38
CA ALA A 29 -2.76 -10.17 2.47
C ALA A 29 -3.20 -9.47 3.77
N THR A 30 -3.67 -8.21 3.70
CA THR A 30 -4.16 -7.46 4.86
C THR A 30 -5.36 -8.14 5.51
N GLN A 31 -6.36 -8.52 4.74
CA GLN A 31 -7.56 -9.14 5.30
C GLN A 31 -7.26 -10.53 5.88
N MET A 32 -6.37 -11.29 5.26
CA MET A 32 -5.91 -12.56 5.81
C MET A 32 -5.23 -12.35 7.17
N LEU A 33 -4.30 -11.40 7.28
CA LEU A 33 -3.62 -11.06 8.54
C LEU A 33 -4.59 -10.53 9.60
N ALA A 34 -5.57 -9.71 9.21
CA ALA A 34 -6.59 -9.20 10.11
C ALA A 34 -7.45 -10.33 10.70
N LEU A 35 -7.88 -11.27 9.87
CA LEU A 35 -8.62 -12.45 10.30
C LEU A 35 -7.75 -13.42 11.12
N ALA A 36 -6.43 -13.41 10.90
CA ALA A 36 -5.46 -14.15 11.70
C ALA A 36 -5.13 -13.48 13.05
N GLY A 37 -5.67 -12.29 13.34
CA GLY A 37 -5.55 -11.65 14.64
C GLY A 37 -4.77 -10.34 14.69
N ALA A 38 -4.28 -9.83 13.56
CA ALA A 38 -3.74 -8.47 13.49
C ALA A 38 -4.85 -7.42 13.54
N ARG A 39 -4.57 -6.25 14.13
CA ARG A 39 -5.56 -5.19 14.36
C ARG A 39 -5.61 -4.23 13.18
N LEU A 40 -6.73 -4.20 12.48
CA LEU A 40 -7.05 -3.15 11.50
C LEU A 40 -7.19 -1.78 12.19
N PRO A 41 -6.98 -0.68 11.45
CA PRO A 41 -7.19 0.68 11.96
C PRO A 41 -8.67 0.92 12.33
N SER A 42 -8.91 1.96 13.13
CA SER A 42 -10.26 2.34 13.55
C SER A 42 -11.10 2.92 12.41
N ASN A 43 -10.45 3.61 11.45
CA ASN A 43 -11.09 4.26 10.30
C ASN A 43 -10.58 3.65 9.00
N LEU A 44 -11.38 2.77 8.41
CA LEU A 44 -11.07 2.13 7.13
C LEU A 44 -11.61 2.95 5.96
N MET A 45 -10.81 3.02 4.88
CA MET A 45 -11.29 3.54 3.60
C MET A 45 -12.39 2.62 3.06
N PRO A 46 -13.56 3.17 2.68
CA PRO A 46 -14.66 2.38 2.14
C PRO A 46 -14.27 1.71 0.82
N GLY A 47 -14.93 0.60 0.50
CA GLY A 47 -14.84 -0.03 -0.80
C GLY A 47 -15.55 0.80 -1.88
N ASP A 48 -15.18 0.57 -3.12
CA ASP A 48 -15.82 1.15 -4.31
C ASP A 48 -15.96 0.10 -5.43
N GLU A 49 -16.41 0.54 -6.62
CA GLU A 49 -16.57 -0.33 -7.81
C GLU A 49 -15.26 -1.02 -8.25
N HIS A 50 -14.12 -0.42 -7.94
CA HIS A 50 -12.80 -0.97 -8.28
C HIS A 50 -12.26 -1.93 -7.22
N ASN A 51 -12.83 -1.92 -6.01
CA ASN A 51 -12.47 -2.79 -4.90
C ASN A 51 -13.65 -3.02 -3.94
N ALA A 52 -14.66 -3.74 -4.42
CA ALA A 52 -15.91 -4.00 -3.69
C ALA A 52 -15.68 -4.68 -2.32
N LYS A 53 -14.59 -5.45 -2.15
CA LYS A 53 -14.24 -6.10 -0.87
C LYS A 53 -13.55 -5.16 0.13
N GLY A 54 -13.28 -3.90 -0.23
CA GLY A 54 -12.63 -2.89 0.61
C GLY A 54 -11.14 -2.75 0.42
N TYR A 55 -10.65 -1.56 0.70
CA TYR A 55 -9.21 -1.25 0.58
C TYR A 55 -8.40 -1.68 1.79
N PHE A 56 -9.01 -1.76 2.98
CA PHE A 56 -8.36 -2.01 4.26
C PHE A 56 -7.22 -1.02 4.56
N GLU A 57 -7.33 0.18 4.03
CA GLU A 57 -6.41 1.29 4.27
C GLU A 57 -6.95 2.18 5.38
N PRO A 58 -6.10 2.63 6.34
CA PRO A 58 -6.49 3.66 7.30
C PRO A 58 -6.69 4.98 6.56
N TRP A 59 -7.92 5.49 6.54
CA TRP A 59 -8.26 6.71 5.79
C TRP A 59 -7.37 7.90 6.16
N LYS A 60 -7.18 8.14 7.46
CA LYS A 60 -6.37 9.26 7.94
C LYS A 60 -4.90 9.12 7.58
N ILE A 61 -4.34 7.88 7.69
CA ILE A 61 -2.95 7.62 7.30
C ILE A 61 -2.78 7.72 5.78
N ALA A 62 -3.74 7.27 4.99
CA ALA A 62 -3.69 7.40 3.53
C ALA A 62 -3.64 8.87 3.09
N LEU A 63 -4.49 9.71 3.68
CA LEU A 63 -4.48 11.16 3.46
C LEU A 63 -3.18 11.81 3.94
N PHE A 64 -2.72 11.42 5.13
CA PHE A 64 -1.44 11.87 5.68
C PHE A 64 -0.26 11.52 4.77
N ASN A 65 -0.20 10.30 4.25
CA ASN A 65 0.85 9.85 3.34
C ASN A 65 0.85 10.63 2.03
N ASP A 66 -0.33 10.93 1.45
CA ASP A 66 -0.44 11.81 0.27
C ASP A 66 0.12 13.21 0.56
N GLN A 67 -0.26 13.80 1.69
CA GLN A 67 0.26 15.11 2.11
C GLN A 67 1.77 15.08 2.31
N ARG A 68 2.31 14.02 2.94
CA ARG A 68 3.76 13.88 3.18
C ARG A 68 4.53 13.71 1.86
N LEU A 69 4.01 12.94 0.91
CA LEU A 69 4.60 12.81 -0.43
C LEU A 69 4.64 14.15 -1.16
N ARG A 70 3.52 14.89 -1.16
CA ARG A 70 3.45 16.24 -1.77
C ARG A 70 4.40 17.23 -1.12
N ALA A 71 4.53 17.21 0.21
CA ALA A 71 5.51 18.02 0.91
C ALA A 71 6.96 17.72 0.48
N GLY A 72 7.25 16.48 0.09
CA GLY A 72 8.53 16.06 -0.48
C GLY A 72 8.66 16.32 -1.99
N GLY A 73 7.66 16.96 -2.62
CA GLY A 73 7.65 17.25 -4.05
C GLY A 73 7.31 16.07 -4.94
N GLY A 74 6.73 14.98 -4.40
CA GLY A 74 6.29 13.79 -5.14
C GLY A 74 4.80 13.51 -4.99
N ALA A 75 4.35 12.42 -5.61
CA ALA A 75 3.00 11.90 -5.50
C ALA A 75 3.04 10.36 -5.46
N TRP A 76 1.93 9.72 -5.11
CA TRP A 76 1.86 8.25 -5.09
C TRP A 76 2.07 7.62 -6.48
N ASP A 77 1.77 8.34 -7.53
CA ASP A 77 1.92 7.92 -8.93
C ASP A 77 3.11 8.57 -9.64
N ASP A 78 4.04 9.13 -8.88
CA ASP A 78 5.33 9.58 -9.39
C ASP A 78 6.23 8.37 -9.64
N VAL A 79 6.62 8.12 -10.89
CA VAL A 79 7.49 7.01 -11.29
C VAL A 79 8.88 7.08 -10.66
N PHE A 80 9.25 8.23 -10.12
CA PHE A 80 10.51 8.49 -9.43
C PHE A 80 10.35 8.64 -7.91
N ALA A 81 9.33 8.02 -7.33
CA ALA A 81 9.11 8.01 -5.87
C ALA A 81 10.21 7.31 -5.07
N PHE A 82 11.04 6.49 -5.72
CA PHE A 82 12.22 5.86 -5.15
C PHE A 82 13.50 6.47 -5.73
N PRO A 83 14.56 6.74 -4.91
CA PRO A 83 14.64 6.58 -3.46
C PRO A 83 13.87 7.65 -2.66
N HIS A 84 13.49 7.32 -1.40
CA HIS A 84 12.86 8.26 -0.48
C HIS A 84 13.73 9.52 -0.26
N ARG A 85 13.10 10.69 -0.27
CA ARG A 85 13.76 11.97 -0.01
C ARG A 85 13.23 12.57 1.29
N PRO A 86 14.05 12.60 2.36
CA PRO A 86 13.66 13.26 3.61
C PRO A 86 13.52 14.77 3.40
N LEU A 87 12.66 15.38 4.20
CA LEU A 87 12.56 16.84 4.29
C LEU A 87 13.70 17.43 5.13
N PRO A 88 13.89 18.76 5.11
CA PRO A 88 14.78 19.43 6.07
C PRO A 88 14.43 19.01 7.51
N ARG A 89 15.46 18.84 8.35
CA ARG A 89 15.36 18.20 9.68
C ARG A 89 14.19 18.69 10.56
N LYS A 90 13.94 20.00 10.58
CA LYS A 90 12.84 20.59 11.38
C LYS A 90 11.48 20.14 10.85
N ALA A 91 11.26 20.28 9.56
CA ALA A 91 10.00 19.86 8.91
C ALA A 91 9.79 18.34 9.03
N GLU A 92 10.86 17.52 8.83
CA GLU A 92 10.76 16.07 8.99
C GLU A 92 10.32 15.69 10.41
N ARG A 93 10.83 16.34 11.47
CA ARG A 93 10.42 16.10 12.84
C ARG A 93 8.96 16.47 13.09
N GLU A 94 8.48 17.55 12.54
CA GLU A 94 7.06 17.93 12.63
C GLU A 94 6.15 16.87 11.98
N TRP A 95 6.56 16.35 10.83
CA TRP A 95 5.84 15.26 10.17
C TRP A 95 5.89 13.95 10.97
N LEU A 96 7.03 13.60 11.58
CA LEU A 96 7.15 12.41 12.44
C LEU A 96 6.23 12.50 13.66
N ASN A 97 6.13 13.66 14.31
CA ASN A 97 5.21 13.86 15.43
C ASN A 97 3.74 13.68 15.00
N ARG A 98 3.36 14.17 13.82
CA ARG A 98 2.03 13.95 13.26
C ARG A 98 1.78 12.49 12.90
N ALA A 99 2.78 11.78 12.37
CA ALA A 99 2.68 10.35 12.07
C ALA A 99 2.45 9.52 13.35
N ALA A 100 3.21 9.82 14.40
CA ALA A 100 3.03 9.17 15.70
C ALA A 100 1.62 9.40 16.26
N ALA A 101 1.10 10.62 16.16
CA ALA A 101 -0.25 10.96 16.62
C ALA A 101 -1.33 10.20 15.83
N VAL A 102 -1.28 10.22 14.49
CA VAL A 102 -2.28 9.53 13.67
C VAL A 102 -2.19 8.01 13.83
N PHE A 103 -0.99 7.45 14.02
CA PHE A 103 -0.83 6.02 14.28
C PHE A 103 -1.43 5.63 15.63
N ALA A 104 -1.18 6.41 16.69
CA ALA A 104 -1.76 6.18 18.00
C ALA A 104 -3.30 6.28 17.97
N GLU A 105 -3.85 7.24 17.23
CA GLU A 105 -5.30 7.39 17.05
C GLU A 105 -5.94 6.18 16.34
N GLU A 106 -5.29 5.65 15.30
CA GLU A 106 -5.82 4.54 14.51
C GLU A 106 -5.71 3.18 15.20
N TYR A 107 -4.67 2.96 15.99
CA TYR A 107 -4.37 1.63 16.53
C TYR A 107 -4.39 1.54 18.06
N GLY A 108 -4.38 2.67 18.79
CA GLY A 108 -4.33 2.68 20.26
C GLY A 108 -3.18 1.81 20.78
N GLU A 109 -3.49 0.95 21.76
CA GLU A 109 -2.55 0.01 22.39
C GLU A 109 -2.56 -1.39 21.77
N ALA A 110 -2.99 -1.54 20.51
CA ALA A 110 -3.02 -2.83 19.84
C ALA A 110 -1.65 -3.52 19.86
N ALA A 111 -1.59 -4.79 20.25
CA ALA A 111 -0.37 -5.58 20.28
C ALA A 111 0.20 -5.81 18.86
N TYR A 112 -0.68 -5.98 17.89
CA TYR A 112 -0.34 -6.24 16.48
C TYR A 112 -1.06 -5.26 15.54
N PRO A 113 -0.68 -3.96 15.51
CA PRO A 113 -1.20 -3.01 14.52
C PRO A 113 -0.93 -3.50 13.11
N LEU A 114 -1.91 -3.36 12.21
CA LEU A 114 -1.81 -3.78 10.82
C LEU A 114 -1.93 -2.56 9.90
N LEU A 115 -0.78 -2.02 9.52
CA LEU A 115 -0.70 -0.87 8.64
C LEU A 115 -0.59 -1.32 7.18
N LYS A 116 -1.62 -1.00 6.41
CA LYS A 116 -1.62 -1.17 4.96
C LYS A 116 -2.01 0.13 4.29
N ASP A 117 -1.06 0.74 3.67
CA ASP A 117 -1.21 1.76 2.64
C ASP A 117 -0.04 1.62 1.67
N PRO A 118 -0.26 1.42 0.38
CA PRO A 118 0.83 1.28 -0.58
C PRO A 118 1.83 2.43 -0.53
N ARG A 119 1.41 3.67 -0.24
CA ARG A 119 2.29 4.85 -0.11
C ARG A 119 3.31 4.69 1.01
N ALA A 120 2.97 3.95 2.08
CA ALA A 120 3.90 3.64 3.15
C ALA A 120 5.12 2.85 2.66
N THR A 121 5.02 2.16 1.52
CA THR A 121 6.15 1.45 0.90
C THR A 121 7.27 2.41 0.52
N VAL A 122 6.97 3.49 -0.18
CA VAL A 122 7.96 4.50 -0.60
C VAL A 122 8.32 5.46 0.54
N LEU A 123 7.45 5.61 1.53
CA LEU A 123 7.68 6.37 2.76
C LEU A 123 8.23 5.52 3.91
N LEU A 124 8.66 4.27 3.65
CA LEU A 124 9.03 3.35 4.74
C LEU A 124 10.17 3.85 5.62
N PRO A 125 11.25 4.51 5.14
CA PRO A 125 12.26 5.09 6.02
C PRO A 125 11.68 6.08 7.03
N PHE A 126 10.71 6.88 6.62
CA PHE A 126 9.96 7.79 7.48
C PHE A 126 9.09 7.03 8.50
N TRP A 127 8.29 6.06 8.06
CA TRP A 127 7.45 5.26 8.96
C TRP A 127 8.25 4.42 9.95
N ARG A 128 9.41 3.90 9.55
CA ARG A 128 10.33 3.19 10.48
C ARG A 128 10.76 4.08 11.62
N THR A 129 11.10 5.35 11.34
CA THR A 129 11.46 6.32 12.37
C THR A 129 10.28 6.61 13.29
N ALA A 130 9.09 6.84 12.74
CA ALA A 130 7.87 7.09 13.53
C ALA A 130 7.51 5.90 14.44
N LEU A 131 7.61 4.66 13.94
CA LEU A 131 7.36 3.46 14.74
C LEU A 131 8.41 3.26 15.83
N ALA A 132 9.68 3.52 15.53
CA ALA A 132 10.77 3.44 16.52
C ALA A 132 10.56 4.47 17.64
N ASP A 133 10.16 5.71 17.32
CA ASP A 133 9.82 6.75 18.31
C ASP A 133 8.64 6.32 19.22
N LEU A 134 7.76 5.45 18.75
CA LEU A 134 6.65 4.86 19.50
C LEU A 134 6.99 3.55 20.22
N GLY A 135 8.21 3.04 20.09
CA GLY A 135 8.60 1.74 20.64
C GLY A 135 7.89 0.55 19.99
N VAL A 136 7.46 0.68 18.75
CA VAL A 136 6.75 -0.34 17.98
C VAL A 136 7.71 -1.02 17.00
N ALA A 137 7.92 -2.33 17.16
CA ALA A 137 8.70 -3.12 16.20
C ALA A 137 7.93 -3.29 14.88
N ALA A 138 8.65 -3.52 13.79
CA ALA A 138 8.05 -3.72 12.46
C ALA A 138 8.33 -5.13 11.91
N ARG A 139 7.31 -5.76 11.32
CA ARG A 139 7.39 -6.94 10.46
C ARG A 139 6.78 -6.61 9.12
N CYS A 140 7.50 -6.88 8.05
CA CYS A 140 7.11 -6.47 6.70
C CYS A 140 6.55 -7.67 5.90
N VAL A 141 5.41 -7.46 5.26
CA VAL A 141 4.79 -8.39 4.32
C VAL A 141 4.75 -7.72 2.96
N ILE A 142 5.58 -8.20 2.02
CA ILE A 142 5.76 -7.60 0.71
C ILE A 142 4.93 -8.39 -0.30
N SER A 143 3.84 -7.78 -0.79
CA SER A 143 2.95 -8.42 -1.75
C SER A 143 3.53 -8.37 -3.16
N VAL A 144 3.70 -9.54 -3.77
CA VAL A 144 4.24 -9.72 -5.13
C VAL A 144 3.13 -10.17 -6.07
N ARG A 145 2.87 -9.40 -7.13
CA ARG A 145 1.93 -9.74 -8.20
C ARG A 145 2.53 -9.40 -9.54
N HIS A 146 2.17 -10.17 -10.58
CA HIS A 146 2.69 -9.96 -11.93
C HIS A 146 2.47 -8.51 -12.40
N PRO A 147 3.51 -7.77 -12.85
CA PRO A 147 3.43 -6.34 -13.17
C PRO A 147 2.39 -5.99 -14.23
N LEU A 148 2.23 -6.83 -15.27
CA LEU A 148 1.21 -6.60 -16.31
C LEU A 148 -0.21 -6.77 -15.77
N ALA A 149 -0.43 -7.66 -14.79
CA ALA A 149 -1.73 -7.77 -14.13
C ALA A 149 -2.03 -6.52 -13.29
N VAL A 150 -1.02 -5.94 -12.66
CA VAL A 150 -1.11 -4.65 -11.95
C VAL A 150 -1.38 -3.52 -12.94
N ALA A 151 -0.63 -3.46 -14.05
CA ALA A 151 -0.79 -2.45 -15.09
C ALA A 151 -2.20 -2.46 -15.69
N GLY A 152 -2.74 -3.64 -16.03
CA GLY A 152 -4.12 -3.76 -16.52
C GLY A 152 -5.17 -3.27 -15.50
N SER A 153 -4.92 -3.48 -14.19
CA SER A 153 -5.79 -2.97 -13.14
C SER A 153 -5.69 -1.45 -12.98
N LEU A 154 -4.49 -0.86 -13.08
CA LEU A 154 -4.27 0.58 -13.04
C LEU A 154 -4.82 1.28 -14.28
N SER A 155 -4.69 0.66 -15.46
CA SER A 155 -5.29 1.20 -16.69
C SER A 155 -6.81 1.35 -16.54
N ARG A 156 -7.51 0.33 -16.02
CA ARG A 156 -8.97 0.42 -15.79
C ARG A 156 -9.36 1.44 -14.74
N ARG A 157 -8.61 1.55 -13.64
CA ARG A 157 -8.95 2.47 -12.54
C ARG A 157 -8.54 3.91 -12.84
N ASN A 158 -7.35 4.11 -13.39
CA ASN A 158 -6.69 5.42 -13.49
C ASN A 158 -6.44 5.88 -14.94
N GLY A 159 -6.65 5.02 -15.94
CA GLY A 159 -6.30 5.30 -17.32
C GLY A 159 -4.79 5.35 -17.58
N PHE A 160 -3.97 4.72 -16.71
CA PHE A 160 -2.51 4.78 -16.87
C PHE A 160 -2.03 3.93 -18.04
N ALA A 161 -1.03 4.46 -18.77
CA ALA A 161 -0.26 3.70 -19.74
C ALA A 161 0.46 2.52 -19.05
N VAL A 162 0.70 1.46 -19.81
CA VAL A 162 1.36 0.25 -19.30
C VAL A 162 2.77 0.58 -18.79
N GLU A 163 3.54 1.36 -19.56
CA GLU A 163 4.92 1.76 -19.22
C GLU A 163 4.98 2.54 -17.89
N LYS A 164 4.06 3.50 -17.69
CA LYS A 164 3.93 4.21 -16.40
C LYS A 164 3.67 3.23 -15.27
N SER A 165 2.75 2.30 -15.47
CA SER A 165 2.37 1.31 -14.46
C SER A 165 3.51 0.35 -14.12
N LEU A 166 4.31 -0.07 -15.11
CA LEU A 166 5.50 -0.91 -14.92
C LEU A 166 6.59 -0.18 -14.13
N LEU A 167 6.86 1.09 -14.46
CA LEU A 167 7.83 1.89 -13.72
C LEU A 167 7.38 2.19 -12.28
N LEU A 168 6.11 2.48 -12.07
CA LEU A 168 5.54 2.64 -10.72
C LEU A 168 5.67 1.35 -9.91
N TRP A 169 5.33 0.20 -10.51
CA TRP A 169 5.50 -1.09 -9.86
C TRP A 169 6.96 -1.30 -9.46
N SER A 170 7.88 -1.06 -10.37
CA SER A 170 9.33 -1.20 -10.10
C SER A 170 9.82 -0.27 -8.99
N ALA A 171 9.41 1.00 -9.00
CA ALA A 171 9.80 1.97 -7.96
C ALA A 171 9.32 1.53 -6.56
N TYR A 172 8.07 1.08 -6.45
CA TYR A 172 7.51 0.58 -5.19
C TYR A 172 8.19 -0.70 -4.72
N MET A 173 8.45 -1.64 -5.61
CA MET A 173 9.08 -2.89 -5.25
C MET A 173 10.55 -2.71 -4.88
N LEU A 174 11.29 -1.87 -5.61
CA LEU A 174 12.66 -1.48 -5.24
C LEU A 174 12.69 -0.81 -3.86
N ALA A 175 11.73 0.08 -3.55
CA ALA A 175 11.60 0.67 -2.23
C ALA A 175 11.29 -0.39 -1.15
N ALA A 176 10.33 -1.29 -1.42
CA ALA A 176 9.96 -2.36 -0.50
C ALA A 176 11.16 -3.23 -0.12
N GLU A 177 11.99 -3.60 -1.10
CA GLU A 177 13.17 -4.43 -0.85
C GLU A 177 14.27 -3.64 -0.14
N ALA A 178 14.68 -2.48 -0.69
CA ALA A 178 15.80 -1.72 -0.17
C ALA A 178 15.59 -1.25 1.28
N TYR A 179 14.36 -0.87 1.64
CA TYR A 179 14.03 -0.32 2.95
C TYR A 179 13.71 -1.38 4.01
N THR A 180 13.67 -2.67 3.66
CA THR A 180 13.35 -3.76 4.58
C THR A 180 14.48 -4.78 4.76
N ARG A 181 15.67 -4.57 4.18
CA ARG A 181 16.78 -5.56 4.21
C ARG A 181 17.19 -5.98 5.61
N ASP A 182 17.11 -5.07 6.56
CA ASP A 182 17.47 -5.25 7.95
C ASP A 182 16.27 -5.53 8.87
N LEU A 183 15.07 -5.75 8.31
CA LEU A 183 13.84 -6.04 9.05
C LEU A 183 13.38 -7.48 8.82
N PRO A 184 12.66 -8.06 9.79
CA PRO A 184 11.90 -9.30 9.56
C PRO A 184 10.90 -9.07 8.42
N ARG A 185 11.07 -9.79 7.30
CA ARG A 185 10.26 -9.60 6.09
C ARG A 185 9.90 -10.91 5.42
N ALA A 186 8.71 -10.96 4.82
CA ALA A 186 8.26 -12.06 4.00
C ALA A 186 7.78 -11.55 2.64
N PHE A 187 8.16 -12.23 1.56
CA PHE A 187 7.67 -11.98 0.21
C PHE A 187 6.50 -12.92 -0.07
N VAL A 188 5.35 -12.38 -0.44
CA VAL A 188 4.10 -13.13 -0.60
C VAL A 188 3.58 -12.99 -2.02
N ALA A 189 3.67 -14.08 -2.79
CA ALA A 189 3.09 -14.12 -4.11
C ALA A 189 1.56 -14.12 -4.02
N TYR A 190 0.91 -13.21 -4.75
CA TYR A 190 -0.55 -13.08 -4.74
C TYR A 190 -1.27 -14.38 -5.13
N ASP A 191 -0.77 -15.07 -6.14
CA ASP A 191 -1.37 -16.31 -6.61
C ASP A 191 -1.18 -17.47 -5.63
N ALA A 192 -0.04 -17.54 -4.94
CA ALA A 192 0.20 -18.52 -3.88
C ALA A 192 -0.71 -18.26 -2.68
N LEU A 193 -0.87 -16.99 -2.27
CA LEU A 193 -1.80 -16.61 -1.20
C LEU A 193 -3.25 -17.05 -1.49
N LEU A 194 -3.71 -16.90 -2.74
CA LEU A 194 -5.05 -17.34 -3.14
C LEU A 194 -5.16 -18.87 -3.24
N SER A 195 -4.07 -19.56 -3.50
CA SER A 195 -4.04 -21.00 -3.66
C SER A 195 -3.99 -21.74 -2.30
N ASP A 196 -3.07 -21.30 -1.43
CA ASP A 196 -2.89 -21.88 -0.09
C ASP A 196 -2.41 -20.81 0.91
N TRP A 197 -3.34 -20.06 1.47
CA TRP A 197 -3.03 -19.04 2.46
C TRP A 197 -2.41 -19.62 3.75
N ARG A 198 -2.66 -20.90 4.07
CA ARG A 198 -2.10 -21.53 5.27
C ARG A 198 -0.60 -21.74 5.12
N ALA A 199 -0.18 -22.26 3.98
CA ALA A 199 1.24 -22.37 3.66
C ALA A 199 1.91 -20.99 3.64
N GLU A 200 1.28 -19.98 3.02
CA GLU A 200 1.83 -18.62 2.98
C GLU A 200 1.91 -17.98 4.37
N LEU A 201 0.92 -18.16 5.24
CA LEU A 201 0.97 -17.68 6.62
C LEU A 201 2.11 -18.33 7.39
N ALA A 202 2.27 -19.65 7.28
CA ALA A 202 3.37 -20.38 7.92
C ALA A 202 4.75 -19.89 7.42
N ARG A 203 4.90 -19.60 6.12
CA ARG A 203 6.11 -19.02 5.54
C ARG A 203 6.39 -17.61 6.11
N MET A 204 5.36 -16.77 6.21
CA MET A 204 5.49 -15.45 6.83
C MET A 204 5.95 -15.55 8.29
N GLU A 205 5.37 -16.44 9.07
CA GLU A 205 5.74 -16.66 10.48
C GLU A 205 7.19 -17.14 10.61
N ALA A 206 7.61 -18.08 9.78
CA ALA A 206 9.00 -18.54 9.73
C ALA A 206 9.97 -17.41 9.37
N ALA A 207 9.68 -16.64 8.33
CA ALA A 207 10.50 -15.49 7.90
C ALA A 207 10.57 -14.36 8.94
N HIS A 208 9.50 -14.16 9.72
CA HIS A 208 9.47 -13.17 10.80
C HIS A 208 10.09 -13.66 12.12
N GLY A 209 10.39 -14.96 12.24
CA GLY A 209 10.85 -15.56 13.50
C GLY A 209 9.80 -15.60 14.62
N ALA A 210 8.58 -15.19 14.34
CA ALA A 210 7.43 -15.24 15.25
C ALA A 210 6.13 -15.01 14.47
N GLY A 211 5.02 -15.56 14.97
CA GLY A 211 3.70 -15.50 14.36
C GLY A 211 2.70 -14.59 15.09
N LEU A 212 1.52 -14.52 14.51
CA LEU A 212 0.28 -14.10 15.16
C LEU A 212 -0.25 -15.21 16.07
N PRO A 213 -1.23 -14.94 16.94
CA PRO A 213 -1.91 -15.99 17.67
C PRO A 213 -2.45 -17.08 16.73
N PRO A 214 -2.52 -18.36 17.15
CA PRO A 214 -3.01 -19.44 16.29
C PRO A 214 -4.39 -19.17 15.71
N VAL A 215 -4.55 -19.41 14.40
CA VAL A 215 -5.80 -19.14 13.68
C VAL A 215 -6.85 -20.19 14.06
N GLY A 216 -7.92 -19.75 14.75
CA GLY A 216 -9.03 -20.63 15.12
C GLY A 216 -9.92 -21.01 13.93
N ALA A 217 -10.70 -22.09 14.07
CA ALA A 217 -11.53 -22.64 13.00
C ALA A 217 -12.52 -21.63 12.37
N ARG A 218 -13.07 -20.71 13.16
CA ARG A 218 -13.98 -19.65 12.67
C ARG A 218 -13.24 -18.66 11.77
N ALA A 219 -12.05 -18.23 12.18
CA ALA A 219 -11.18 -17.34 11.42
C ALA A 219 -10.71 -18.00 10.11
N ALA A 220 -10.29 -19.26 10.18
CA ALA A 220 -9.89 -20.04 9.00
C ALA A 220 -11.01 -20.12 7.95
N LYS A 221 -12.26 -20.44 8.36
CA LYS A 221 -13.42 -20.41 7.46
C LYS A 221 -13.71 -19.03 6.89
N ALA A 222 -13.44 -17.96 7.62
CA ALA A 222 -13.61 -16.58 7.12
C ALA A 222 -12.55 -16.24 6.06
N ILE A 223 -11.31 -16.65 6.28
CA ILE A 223 -10.21 -16.49 5.30
C ILE A 223 -10.52 -17.30 4.02
N ASP A 224 -10.93 -18.58 4.15
CA ASP A 224 -11.30 -19.43 3.01
C ASP A 224 -12.41 -18.80 2.16
N ARG A 225 -13.41 -18.16 2.79
CA ARG A 225 -14.48 -17.46 2.05
C ARG A 225 -14.03 -16.16 1.40
N PHE A 226 -13.05 -15.49 1.98
CA PHE A 226 -12.57 -14.21 1.45
C PHE A 226 -11.60 -14.41 0.28
N LEU A 227 -10.64 -15.33 0.43
CA LEU A 227 -9.61 -15.62 -0.58
C LEU A 227 -10.15 -16.63 -1.59
N THR A 228 -10.78 -16.13 -2.64
CA THR A 228 -11.30 -16.95 -3.76
C THR A 228 -10.50 -16.69 -5.03
N THR A 229 -10.43 -17.70 -5.91
CA THR A 229 -9.75 -17.59 -7.22
C THR A 229 -10.39 -16.56 -8.15
N ASP A 230 -11.66 -16.19 -7.91
CA ASP A 230 -12.37 -15.13 -8.65
C ASP A 230 -11.73 -13.75 -8.50
N LEU A 231 -10.80 -13.60 -7.54
CA LEU A 231 -9.97 -12.40 -7.39
C LEU A 231 -8.88 -12.26 -8.47
N ARG A 232 -8.69 -13.27 -9.32
CA ARG A 232 -7.76 -13.24 -10.46
C ARG A 232 -8.42 -12.57 -11.66
N HIS A 233 -8.19 -11.29 -11.86
CA HIS A 233 -8.85 -10.53 -12.94
C HIS A 233 -7.97 -10.28 -14.17
N ASN A 234 -6.68 -10.62 -14.16
CA ASN A 234 -5.76 -10.31 -15.26
C ASN A 234 -4.63 -11.34 -15.36
N THR A 235 -4.55 -11.98 -16.52
CA THR A 235 -3.38 -12.70 -16.99
C THR A 235 -2.83 -11.93 -18.19
N GLY A 236 -1.66 -11.28 -18.05
CA GLY A 236 -1.04 -10.61 -19.18
C GLY A 236 -0.47 -11.63 -20.18
N GLU A 237 -0.91 -11.59 -21.42
CA GLU A 237 -0.40 -12.49 -22.49
C GLU A 237 0.87 -11.94 -23.14
N ALA A 238 1.11 -10.62 -23.13
CA ALA A 238 2.28 -10.01 -23.72
C ALA A 238 3.50 -10.05 -22.77
N GLY A 239 4.67 -10.33 -23.30
CA GLY A 239 5.92 -10.21 -22.53
C GLY A 239 6.23 -8.75 -22.18
N MET A 240 6.76 -8.50 -20.98
CA MET A 240 7.11 -7.14 -20.52
C MET A 240 8.13 -6.44 -21.41
N THR A 241 9.02 -7.20 -22.07
CA THR A 241 10.04 -6.66 -22.99
C THR A 241 9.48 -5.88 -24.17
N ALA A 242 8.22 -6.10 -24.53
CA ALA A 242 7.52 -5.31 -25.56
C ALA A 242 7.39 -3.81 -25.21
N TYR A 243 7.55 -3.45 -23.93
CA TYR A 243 7.44 -2.08 -23.42
C TYR A 243 8.80 -1.39 -23.24
N GLY A 244 9.78 -1.74 -24.09
CA GLY A 244 11.09 -1.10 -24.15
C GLY A 244 11.83 -1.11 -22.81
N TRP A 245 12.48 0.01 -22.47
CA TRP A 245 13.29 0.12 -21.26
C TRP A 245 12.46 -0.12 -19.97
N ALA A 246 11.24 0.40 -19.90
CA ALA A 246 10.37 0.20 -18.74
C ALA A 246 10.07 -1.27 -18.52
N GLY A 247 9.75 -1.99 -19.60
CA GLY A 247 9.47 -3.42 -19.55
C GLY A 247 10.69 -4.25 -19.17
N ALA A 248 11.86 -3.95 -19.75
CA ALA A 248 13.12 -4.66 -19.47
C ALA A 248 13.56 -4.48 -18.01
N LEU A 249 13.48 -3.25 -17.47
CA LEU A 249 13.76 -2.98 -16.06
C LEU A 249 12.81 -3.77 -15.16
N THR A 250 11.50 -3.69 -15.44
CA THR A 250 10.47 -4.34 -14.64
C THR A 250 10.58 -5.86 -14.67
N GLN A 251 10.96 -6.45 -15.82
CA GLN A 251 11.18 -7.90 -15.93
C GLN A 251 12.25 -8.37 -14.95
N GLY A 252 13.43 -7.74 -14.95
CA GLY A 252 14.51 -8.12 -14.03
C GLY A 252 14.13 -7.96 -12.55
N VAL A 253 13.41 -6.90 -12.22
CA VAL A 253 12.90 -6.69 -10.86
C VAL A 253 11.87 -7.77 -10.51
N TYR A 254 10.94 -8.08 -11.41
CA TYR A 254 9.92 -9.09 -11.16
C TYR A 254 10.48 -10.49 -11.00
N ASP A 255 11.42 -10.90 -11.85
CA ASP A 255 12.06 -12.22 -11.76
C ASP A 255 12.71 -12.41 -10.40
N TRP A 256 13.41 -11.39 -9.89
CA TRP A 256 13.97 -11.40 -8.56
C TRP A 256 12.91 -11.60 -7.47
N PHE A 257 11.78 -10.84 -7.53
CA PHE A 257 10.71 -10.98 -6.55
C PHE A 257 9.95 -12.30 -6.64
N ALA A 258 9.80 -12.84 -7.85
CA ALA A 258 9.21 -14.16 -8.06
C ALA A 258 10.08 -15.27 -7.44
N ASP A 259 11.41 -15.16 -7.54
CA ASP A 259 12.35 -16.06 -6.88
C ASP A 259 12.29 -15.92 -5.36
N ALA A 260 12.34 -14.71 -4.84
CA ALA A 260 12.26 -14.46 -3.40
C ALA A 260 10.93 -14.94 -2.77
N ALA A 261 9.81 -14.75 -3.48
CA ALA A 261 8.50 -15.24 -3.02
C ALA A 261 8.34 -16.77 -3.11
N ALA A 262 9.21 -17.43 -3.85
CA ALA A 262 9.28 -18.89 -3.94
C ALA A 262 10.43 -19.49 -3.10
N ASP A 263 11.01 -18.71 -2.17
CA ASP A 263 12.16 -19.07 -1.33
C ASP A 263 13.39 -19.57 -2.13
N ARG A 264 13.51 -19.09 -3.39
CA ARG A 264 14.70 -19.34 -4.20
C ARG A 264 15.77 -18.30 -3.92
N PRO A 265 17.06 -18.64 -4.07
CA PRO A 265 18.15 -17.67 -3.94
C PRO A 265 17.96 -16.51 -4.93
N ALA A 266 18.01 -15.28 -4.42
CA ALA A 266 17.84 -14.07 -5.21
C ALA A 266 18.96 -13.07 -4.88
N ASP A 267 19.79 -12.73 -5.87
CA ASP A 267 20.93 -11.83 -5.72
C ASP A 267 20.46 -10.36 -5.62
N PRO A 268 20.62 -9.67 -4.48
CA PRO A 268 20.17 -8.29 -4.32
C PRO A 268 20.91 -7.29 -5.23
N THR A 269 22.06 -7.64 -5.80
CA THR A 269 22.81 -6.76 -6.71
C THR A 269 22.02 -6.44 -7.99
N VAL A 270 21.12 -7.32 -8.40
CA VAL A 270 20.17 -7.10 -9.52
C VAL A 270 19.27 -5.91 -9.22
N LEU A 271 18.69 -5.86 -8.01
CA LEU A 271 17.82 -4.75 -7.61
C LEU A 271 18.59 -3.46 -7.38
N ASP A 272 19.81 -3.55 -6.85
CA ASP A 272 20.70 -2.38 -6.72
C ASP A 272 21.04 -1.77 -8.09
N ALA A 273 21.27 -2.61 -9.11
CA ALA A 273 21.53 -2.15 -10.48
C ALA A 273 20.26 -1.50 -11.08
N ALA A 274 19.08 -2.10 -10.88
CA ALA A 274 17.80 -1.54 -11.31
C ALA A 274 17.52 -0.19 -10.63
N GLY A 275 17.76 -0.10 -9.31
CA GLY A 275 17.60 1.14 -8.53
C GLY A 275 18.52 2.27 -9.06
N ARG A 276 19.79 1.96 -9.34
CA ARG A 276 20.73 2.92 -9.96
C ARG A 276 20.28 3.35 -11.37
N ALA A 277 19.72 2.42 -12.15
CA ALA A 277 19.20 2.76 -13.49
C ALA A 277 17.99 3.70 -13.40
N LEU A 278 17.07 3.46 -12.47
CA LEU A 278 15.93 4.34 -12.22
C LEU A 278 16.37 5.72 -11.70
N ALA A 279 17.34 5.77 -10.78
CA ALA A 279 17.88 7.02 -10.23
C ALA A 279 18.54 7.87 -11.34
N ARG A 280 19.32 7.28 -12.23
CA ARG A 280 19.88 8.01 -13.41
C ARG A 280 18.79 8.59 -14.29
N ARG A 281 17.71 7.84 -14.56
CA ARG A 281 16.57 8.37 -15.34
C ARG A 281 15.86 9.52 -14.62
N GLN A 282 15.81 9.48 -13.31
CA GLN A 282 15.30 10.61 -12.54
C GLN A 282 16.16 11.86 -12.68
N GLU A 283 17.48 11.74 -12.66
CA GLU A 283 18.41 12.86 -12.86
C GLU A 283 18.28 13.45 -14.28
N GLU A 284 18.12 12.59 -15.29
CA GLU A 284 18.01 12.98 -16.70
C GLU A 284 16.66 13.63 -17.05
N VAL A 285 15.55 13.05 -16.62
CA VAL A 285 14.22 13.43 -17.06
C VAL A 285 13.22 13.75 -15.92
N GLY A 286 13.53 13.37 -14.69
CA GLY A 286 12.61 13.51 -13.56
C GLY A 286 12.23 14.97 -13.26
N VAL A 287 13.15 15.91 -13.48
CA VAL A 287 12.90 17.34 -13.34
C VAL A 287 11.82 17.87 -14.29
N LEU A 288 11.57 17.18 -15.39
CA LEU A 288 10.53 17.52 -16.36
C LEU A 288 9.24 16.73 -16.12
N VAL A 289 9.38 15.43 -15.80
CA VAL A 289 8.23 14.50 -15.67
C VAL A 289 7.47 14.71 -14.36
N SER A 290 8.19 14.81 -13.22
CA SER A 290 7.53 14.92 -11.91
C SER A 290 6.74 16.22 -11.72
N PRO A 291 7.18 17.42 -12.19
CA PRO A 291 6.34 18.63 -12.18
C PRO A 291 5.06 18.45 -13.00
N VAL A 292 5.17 17.95 -14.23
CA VAL A 292 3.99 17.71 -15.08
C VAL A 292 3.01 16.71 -14.44
N ALA A 293 3.51 15.67 -13.80
CA ALA A 293 2.66 14.73 -13.07
C ALA A 293 1.93 15.37 -11.89
N ARG A 294 2.59 16.27 -11.14
CA ARG A 294 1.97 17.05 -10.05
C ARG A 294 0.91 18.02 -10.56
N ASP A 295 1.20 18.74 -11.65
CA ASP A 295 0.24 19.68 -12.25
C ASP A 295 -1.00 18.94 -12.74
N LEU A 296 -0.82 17.74 -13.33
CA LEU A 296 -1.92 16.88 -13.73
C LEU A 296 -2.73 16.37 -12.54
N ASP A 297 -2.08 16.00 -11.44
CA ASP A 297 -2.75 15.54 -10.21
C ASP A 297 -3.55 16.71 -9.59
N ALA A 298 -2.98 17.90 -9.54
CA ALA A 298 -3.67 19.10 -9.07
C ALA A 298 -4.90 19.44 -9.94
N ALA A 299 -4.77 19.40 -11.27
CA ALA A 299 -5.88 19.61 -12.18
C ALA A 299 -6.99 18.55 -12.02
N ARG A 300 -6.63 17.29 -11.83
CA ARG A 300 -7.61 16.21 -11.56
C ARG A 300 -8.35 16.41 -10.23
N ALA A 301 -7.64 16.84 -9.18
CA ALA A 301 -8.26 17.17 -7.90
C ALA A 301 -9.24 18.32 -8.01
N GLU A 302 -8.90 19.37 -8.77
CA GLU A 302 -9.78 20.52 -9.05
C GLU A 302 -11.03 20.08 -9.84
N ILE A 303 -10.86 19.26 -10.88
CA ILE A 303 -11.98 18.69 -11.64
C ILE A 303 -12.92 17.89 -10.75
N LEU A 304 -12.38 17.09 -9.82
CA LEU A 304 -13.20 16.32 -8.88
C LEU A 304 -13.99 17.23 -7.94
N ASP A 305 -13.35 18.26 -7.38
CA ASP A 305 -14.01 19.26 -6.52
C ASP A 305 -15.14 19.99 -7.28
N LEU A 306 -14.87 20.42 -8.51
CA LEU A 306 -15.87 21.06 -9.36
C LEU A 306 -17.06 20.13 -9.67
N LYS A 307 -16.79 18.84 -9.94
CA LYS A 307 -17.87 17.87 -10.16
C LYS A 307 -18.71 17.65 -8.90
N GLN A 308 -18.08 17.59 -7.73
CA GLN A 308 -18.79 17.43 -6.46
C GLN A 308 -19.66 18.66 -6.14
N ARG A 309 -19.13 19.87 -6.33
CA ARG A 309 -19.91 21.11 -6.16
C ARG A 309 -21.11 21.15 -7.10
N ARG A 310 -20.90 20.82 -8.39
CA ARG A 310 -21.98 20.80 -9.38
C ARG A 310 -23.06 19.77 -9.06
N ALA A 311 -22.65 18.59 -8.57
CA ALA A 311 -23.62 17.57 -8.14
C ALA A 311 -24.45 18.07 -6.95
N PHE A 312 -23.82 18.71 -5.97
CA PHE A 312 -24.51 19.29 -4.81
C PHE A 312 -25.48 20.42 -5.21
N GLU A 313 -25.06 21.33 -6.11
CA GLU A 313 -25.91 22.38 -6.63
C GLU A 313 -27.13 21.81 -7.38
N HIS A 314 -26.92 20.80 -8.21
CA HIS A 314 -27.98 20.11 -8.93
C HIS A 314 -28.99 19.43 -7.99
N ASP A 315 -28.51 18.77 -6.93
CA ASP A 315 -29.38 18.16 -5.91
C ASP A 315 -30.21 19.20 -5.16
N GLN A 316 -29.63 20.38 -4.87
CA GLN A 316 -30.38 21.49 -4.28
C GLN A 316 -31.43 22.07 -5.22
N GLU A 317 -31.10 22.25 -6.49
CA GLU A 317 -32.05 22.71 -7.51
C GLU A 317 -33.20 21.70 -7.66
N LEU A 318 -32.90 20.41 -7.71
CA LEU A 318 -33.91 19.36 -7.80
C LEU A 318 -34.84 19.35 -6.58
N ALA A 319 -34.28 19.48 -5.38
CA ALA A 319 -35.05 19.55 -4.14
C ALA A 319 -35.98 20.79 -4.12
N ALA A 320 -35.50 21.94 -4.59
CA ALA A 320 -36.29 23.17 -4.67
C ALA A 320 -37.45 23.03 -5.67
N VAL A 321 -37.19 22.43 -6.85
CA VAL A 321 -38.24 22.15 -7.86
C VAL A 321 -39.26 21.17 -7.31
N THR A 322 -38.85 20.12 -6.63
CA THR A 322 -39.75 19.14 -6.02
C THR A 322 -40.65 19.80 -4.98
N ALA A 323 -40.09 20.62 -4.06
CA ALA A 323 -40.85 21.36 -3.09
C ALA A 323 -41.86 22.32 -3.70
N LEU A 324 -41.50 22.97 -4.82
CA LEU A 324 -42.44 23.86 -5.54
C LEU A 324 -43.60 23.07 -6.16
N VAL A 325 -43.31 21.91 -6.79
CA VAL A 325 -44.34 21.02 -7.36
C VAL A 325 -45.28 20.53 -6.28
N ASP A 326 -44.76 20.08 -5.13
CA ASP A 326 -45.57 19.62 -4.02
C ASP A 326 -46.46 20.73 -3.47
N SER A 327 -45.98 21.97 -3.39
CA SER A 327 -46.77 23.14 -2.98
C SER A 327 -47.91 23.41 -3.95
N ILE A 328 -47.66 23.37 -5.26
CA ILE A 328 -48.72 23.58 -6.26
C ILE A 328 -49.78 22.48 -6.23
N LEU A 329 -49.37 21.23 -5.99
CA LEU A 329 -50.30 20.12 -5.90
C LEU A 329 -51.12 20.12 -4.61
N ALA A 330 -50.65 20.80 -3.55
CA ALA A 330 -51.38 20.94 -2.29
C ALA A 330 -52.41 22.07 -2.29
N GLU A 331 -52.29 23.02 -3.23
CA GLU A 331 -53.21 24.19 -3.37
C GLU A 331 -54.36 23.94 -4.39
N GLY A 332 -54.33 22.83 -5.15
CA GLY A 332 -55.35 22.47 -6.14
C GLY A 332 -56.17 21.28 -5.69
#